data_7f681b012cc31eecd6f80b0f470ec5f0
#
_entry.id   7f681b012cc31eecd6f80b0f470ec5f0
#
_cell.length_a   1.000
_cell.length_b   1.000
_cell.length_c   1.000
_cell.angle_alpha   90.00
_cell.angle_beta   90.00
_cell.angle_gamma   90.00
#
_symmetry.space_group_name_H-M   'P 1'
#
loop_
_entity.id
_entity.type
_entity.pdbx_description
1 polymer ?
#
loop_
_entity_poly.entity_id
_entity_poly.type
_entity_poly.pdbx_seq_one_letter_code
_entity_poly.pdbx_strand_id
1 'polypeptide(L)' 'MDFRELNYIIAVADHHSVTEAAKKLYISQPSLSYIISKVEEDLGVK' A
#
# COMPACT_ATOMS: atom_id res chain seq x y z
N MET A 1 12.40 0.30 1.44
CA MET A 1 11.20 0.29 0.57
C MET A 1 11.65 -0.08 -0.84
N ASP A 2 10.99 -1.06 -1.43
CA ASP A 2 11.35 -1.44 -2.80
C ASP A 2 10.36 -0.82 -3.80
N PHE A 3 10.65 -1.04 -5.07
CA PHE A 3 9.88 -0.46 -6.17
C PHE A 3 8.41 -0.91 -6.14
N ARG A 4 8.18 -2.17 -5.79
CA ARG A 4 6.81 -2.71 -5.73
C ARG A 4 6.00 -2.04 -4.61
N GLU A 5 6.62 -1.85 -3.45
CA GLU A 5 5.97 -1.19 -2.33
C GLU A 5 5.62 0.26 -2.68
N LEU A 6 6.50 0.93 -3.39
CA LEU A 6 6.23 2.29 -3.84
C LEU A 6 5.01 2.34 -4.75
N ASN A 7 4.90 1.38 -5.68
CA ASN A 7 3.74 1.30 -6.57
C ASN A 7 2.45 1.08 -5.78
N TYR A 8 2.51 0.27 -4.72
CA TYR A 8 1.33 0.03 -3.88
C TYR A 8 0.89 1.31 -3.18
N ILE A 9 1.84 2.08 -2.68
CA ILE A 9 1.52 3.35 -2.01
C ILE A 9 0.87 4.32 -3.00
N ILE A 10 1.40 4.41 -4.21
CA ILE A 10 0.85 5.28 -5.24
C ILE A 10 -0.58 4.86 -5.57
N ALA A 11 -0.83 3.56 -5.68
CA ALA A 11 -2.17 3.06 -5.99
C ALA A 11 -3.17 3.45 -4.90
N VAL A 12 -2.77 3.34 -3.64
CA VAL A 12 -3.65 3.73 -2.54
C VAL A 12 -3.97 5.23 -2.60
N ALA A 13 -2.97 6.04 -2.88
CA ALA A 13 -3.15 7.49 -2.99
C ALA A 13 -4.09 7.84 -4.13
N ASP A 14 -3.93 7.16 -5.27
CA ASP A 14 -4.76 7.43 -6.45
C ASP A 14 -6.22 7.04 -6.24
N HIS A 15 -6.46 5.95 -5.55
CA HIS A 15 -7.82 5.45 -5.36
C HIS A 15 -8.48 5.96 -4.10
N HIS A 16 -7.73 6.60 -3.21
CA HIS A 16 -8.24 7.10 -1.93
C HIS A 16 -8.91 6.00 -1.10
N SER A 17 -8.52 4.74 -1.34
CA SER A 17 -9.13 3.61 -0.66
C SER A 17 -8.21 2.40 -0.74
N VAL A 18 -7.90 1.82 0.41
CA VAL A 18 -7.09 0.61 0.47
C VAL A 18 -7.82 -0.55 -0.21
N THR A 19 -9.13 -0.64 -0.02
CA THR A 19 -9.92 -1.72 -0.61
C THR A 19 -9.87 -1.66 -2.13
N GLU A 20 -10.08 -0.49 -2.72
CA GLU A 20 -10.06 -0.35 -4.17
C GLU A 20 -8.66 -0.56 -4.72
N ALA A 21 -7.65 -0.05 -4.04
CA ALA A 21 -6.27 -0.24 -4.45
C ALA A 21 -5.90 -1.72 -4.46
N ALA A 22 -6.32 -2.45 -3.43
CA ALA A 22 -6.03 -3.89 -3.36
C ALA A 22 -6.65 -4.63 -4.54
N LYS A 23 -7.87 -4.27 -4.93
CA LYS A 23 -8.52 -4.87 -6.09
C LYS A 23 -7.72 -4.63 -7.36
N LYS A 24 -7.27 -3.41 -7.56
CA LYS A 24 -6.49 -3.06 -8.76
C LYS A 24 -5.14 -3.75 -8.78
N LEU A 25 -4.57 -3.99 -7.62
CA LEU A 25 -3.26 -4.63 -7.51
C LEU A 25 -3.36 -6.16 -7.45
N TYR A 26 -4.57 -6.70 -7.43
CA TYR A 26 -4.81 -8.14 -7.36
C TYR A 26 -4.23 -8.77 -6.11
N ILE A 27 -4.32 -8.07 -4.98
CA ILE A 27 -3.90 -8.59 -3.68
C ILE A 27 -5.02 -8.39 -2.67
N SER A 28 -4.94 -9.10 -1.56
CA SER A 28 -5.94 -8.95 -0.52
C SER A 28 -5.74 -7.63 0.23
N GLN A 29 -6.83 -7.10 0.79
CA GLN A 29 -6.75 -5.88 1.57
C GLN A 29 -5.82 -6.02 2.79
N PRO A 30 -5.89 -7.12 3.57
CA PRO A 30 -4.95 -7.28 4.68
C PRO A 30 -3.49 -7.26 4.24
N SER A 31 -3.18 -7.87 3.09
CA SER A 31 -1.83 -7.86 2.56
C SER A 31 -1.37 -6.44 2.25
N LEU A 32 -2.23 -5.66 1.58
CA LEU A 32 -1.90 -4.29 1.24
C LEU A 32 -1.74 -3.43 2.49
N SER A 33 -2.63 -3.59 3.47
CA SER A 33 -2.54 -2.85 4.73
C SER A 33 -1.23 -3.15 5.45
N TYR A 34 -0.82 -4.41 5.45
CA TYR A 34 0.44 -4.80 6.06
C TYR A 34 1.63 -4.11 5.38
N ILE A 35 1.61 -4.09 4.05
CA ILE A 35 2.69 -3.45 3.28
C ILE A 35 2.75 -1.96 3.58
N ILE A 36 1.60 -1.30 3.64
CA ILE A 36 1.54 0.14 3.93
C ILE A 36 2.10 0.41 5.33
N SER A 37 1.70 -0.38 6.31
CA SER A 37 2.19 -0.22 7.68
C SER A 37 3.70 -0.39 7.75
N LYS A 38 4.22 -1.37 7.02
CA LYS A 38 5.65 -1.62 6.99
C LYS A 38 6.41 -0.45 6.38
N VAL A 39 5.88 0.11 5.30
CA VAL A 39 6.51 1.26 4.64
C VAL A 39 6.49 2.48 5.56
N GLU A 40 5.37 2.73 6.23
CA GLU A 40 5.29 3.83 7.19
C GLU A 40 6.32 3.67 8.30
N GLU A 41 6.50 2.46 8.77
CA GLU A 41 7.47 2.17 9.81
C GLU A 41 8.89 2.41 9.30
N ASP A 42 9.19 1.96 8.09
CA ASP A 42 10.51 2.16 7.48
C ASP A 42 10.83 3.64 7.30
N LEU A 43 9.82 4.45 6.98
CA LEU A 43 10.00 5.89 6.78
C LEU A 43 9.95 6.68 8.09
N GLY A 44 9.56 6.02 9.17
CA GLY A 44 9.47 6.69 10.46
C GLY A 44 8.27 7.59 10.59
N VAL A 45 7.23 7.37 9.79
CA VAL A 45 5.99 8.16 9.85
C VAL A 45 4.81 7.24 10.17
N LYS A 46 3.77 7.89 10.68
CA LYS A 46 2.56 7.18 11.02
C LYS A 46 1.36 7.83 10.38
#